data_99f6bf885c55c566f5b0a49989a4c1ec
#
_entry.id   99f6bf885c55c566f5b0a49989a4c1ec
#
_cell.length_a   1.000
_cell.length_b   1.000
_cell.length_c   1.000
_cell.angle_alpha   90.00
_cell.angle_beta   90.00
_cell.angle_gamma   90.00
#
_symmetry.space_group_name_H-M   'P 1'
#
loop_
_entity.id
_entity.type
_entity.pdbx_description
1 polymer ?
#
loop_
_entity_poly.entity_id
_entity_poly.type
_entity_poly.pdbx_seq_one_letter_code
_entity_poly.pdbx_strand_id
1 'polypeptide(L)'
;MLDNVQLKPISGTFANMLISDTGIVNAGLKDWENDFKMMKAIGMDHIFIIRTECEQNGIRLSAEDPRSTTWKEDKCILDMIFRLSEEYGMTVYLGGPQSITNLHKGDWHKEVDDNKRYYDRTVEKYSHYKCFKGLYVTLEALPWHFNFLDICTEVLQYMRKNFPHMKTFMSPGFGGLKGDMSSRYNVDEWVDIYGRYFFERVAGLLDYCAPQDKITCPACHYGEILDNGIKEWYLKVGELFKRCNIELWTNVETFQQPFPGHGEPSGVYRQIDYRSLYMKLSEASPLVKKIITYEFFSLMSPNTEWGSSRRLLARYLEMLGKDPAIIDEIYN
;
A
#
# COMPACT_ATOMS: atom_id res chain seq x y z
N MET A 1 -0.25 29.82 7.59
CA MET A 1 -1.55 29.39 8.16
C MET A 1 -2.04 28.28 7.24
N LEU A 2 -2.15 27.06 7.76
CA LEU A 2 -2.75 25.97 6.99
C LEU A 2 -4.23 26.30 6.89
N ASP A 3 -4.69 26.65 5.69
CA ASP A 3 -6.09 26.94 5.42
C ASP A 3 -6.95 25.74 5.85
N ASN A 4 -8.21 25.99 6.17
CA ASN A 4 -9.21 24.99 6.61
C ASN A 4 -9.45 23.91 5.54
N VAL A 5 -8.45 23.08 5.26
CA VAL A 5 -8.60 21.93 4.37
C VAL A 5 -9.32 20.84 5.16
N GLN A 6 -10.48 20.43 4.65
CA GLN A 6 -11.16 19.25 5.19
C GLN A 6 -10.32 18.01 4.82
N LEU A 7 -9.68 17.40 5.81
CA LEU A 7 -8.89 16.19 5.62
C LEU A 7 -9.78 15.02 5.24
N LYS A 8 -9.39 14.29 4.19
CA LYS A 8 -9.95 12.95 3.94
C LYS A 8 -9.28 11.96 4.92
N PRO A 9 -10.07 11.12 5.60
CA PRO A 9 -9.50 10.06 6.40
C PRO A 9 -8.75 9.04 5.52
N ILE A 10 -7.77 8.37 6.10
CA ILE A 10 -7.15 7.20 5.49
C ILE A 10 -8.22 6.11 5.44
N SER A 11 -8.55 5.66 4.22
CA SER A 11 -9.63 4.71 3.97
C SER A 11 -9.17 3.27 3.78
N GLY A 12 -7.87 3.02 3.81
CA GLY A 12 -7.34 1.66 3.68
C GLY A 12 -5.87 1.56 4.00
N THR A 13 -5.43 0.33 4.20
CA THR A 13 -4.02 0.05 4.52
C THR A 13 -3.50 -1.13 3.73
N PHE A 14 -2.20 -1.10 3.47
CA PHE A 14 -1.50 -2.31 3.10
C PHE A 14 -1.37 -3.25 4.29
N ALA A 15 -1.25 -4.54 4.00
CA ALA A 15 -0.94 -5.59 4.94
C ALA A 15 0.21 -6.42 4.36
N ASN A 16 1.38 -6.33 4.99
CA ASN A 16 2.56 -7.08 4.59
C ASN A 16 2.71 -8.31 5.47
N MET A 17 2.27 -9.45 4.95
CA MET A 17 2.19 -10.70 5.72
C MET A 17 3.47 -11.55 5.70
N LEU A 18 4.46 -11.18 4.89
CA LEU A 18 5.63 -12.01 4.64
C LEU A 18 6.95 -11.44 5.17
N ILE A 19 6.96 -10.18 5.57
CA ILE A 19 8.19 -9.53 6.04
C ILE A 19 8.24 -9.61 7.56
N SER A 20 9.29 -10.25 8.07
CA SER A 20 9.52 -10.44 9.50
C SER A 20 9.97 -9.18 10.25
N ASP A 21 10.22 -8.10 9.55
CA ASP A 21 10.61 -6.80 10.12
C ASP A 21 9.43 -5.87 10.41
N THR A 22 8.21 -6.36 10.24
CA THR A 22 7.02 -5.62 10.67
C THR A 22 6.92 -5.61 12.19
N GLY A 23 6.47 -4.49 12.77
CA GLY A 23 6.35 -4.33 14.21
C GLY A 23 5.24 -5.18 14.87
N ILE A 24 4.68 -6.16 14.15
CA ILE A 24 3.57 -7.02 14.61
C ILE A 24 3.87 -8.52 14.45
N VAL A 25 5.14 -8.89 14.32
CA VAL A 25 5.54 -10.29 14.09
C VAL A 25 5.07 -11.24 15.19
N ASN A 26 4.84 -10.74 16.40
CA ASN A 26 4.37 -11.50 17.54
C ASN A 26 2.87 -11.31 17.84
N ALA A 27 2.10 -10.66 16.96
CA ALA A 27 0.69 -10.42 17.15
C ALA A 27 -0.10 -11.73 17.19
N GLY A 28 -0.92 -11.91 18.23
CA GLY A 28 -1.89 -12.98 18.35
C GLY A 28 -3.24 -12.61 17.70
N LEU A 29 -4.18 -13.57 17.66
CA LEU A 29 -5.51 -13.33 17.08
C LEU A 29 -6.23 -12.11 17.68
N LYS A 30 -6.16 -11.96 19.01
CA LYS A 30 -6.78 -10.83 19.70
C LYS A 30 -6.21 -9.48 19.27
N ASP A 31 -4.90 -9.42 18.98
CA ASP A 31 -4.25 -8.20 18.49
C ASP A 31 -4.75 -7.83 17.10
N TRP A 32 -4.87 -8.82 16.21
CA TRP A 32 -5.46 -8.63 14.89
C TRP A 32 -6.91 -8.15 14.95
N GLU A 33 -7.74 -8.78 15.82
CA GLU A 33 -9.13 -8.34 16.03
C GLU A 33 -9.22 -6.90 16.53
N ASN A 34 -8.36 -6.50 17.46
CA ASN A 34 -8.30 -5.12 17.93
C ASN A 34 -7.90 -4.15 16.81
N ASP A 35 -6.94 -4.52 15.98
CA ASP A 35 -6.54 -3.71 14.83
C ASP A 35 -7.68 -3.54 13.82
N PHE A 36 -8.42 -4.60 13.51
CA PHE A 36 -9.59 -4.52 12.64
C PHE A 36 -10.70 -3.64 13.22
N LYS A 37 -10.96 -3.74 14.53
CA LYS A 37 -11.90 -2.85 15.24
C LYS A 37 -11.48 -1.39 15.15
N MET A 38 -10.20 -1.11 15.39
CA MET A 38 -9.66 0.25 15.32
C MET A 38 -9.73 0.79 13.89
N MET A 39 -9.31 0.03 12.90
CA MET A 39 -9.41 0.43 11.49
C MET A 39 -10.85 0.79 11.12
N LYS A 40 -11.82 -0.02 11.53
CA LYS A 40 -13.25 0.27 11.33
C LYS A 40 -13.67 1.56 12.02
N ALA A 41 -13.26 1.77 13.27
CA ALA A 41 -13.61 2.95 14.07
C ALA A 41 -13.05 4.26 13.47
N ILE A 42 -11.88 4.21 12.84
CA ILE A 42 -11.28 5.38 12.19
C ILE A 42 -11.76 5.58 10.75
N GLY A 43 -12.55 4.66 10.20
CA GLY A 43 -13.17 4.77 8.88
C GLY A 43 -12.39 4.11 7.75
N MET A 44 -11.48 3.20 8.05
CA MET A 44 -10.87 2.34 7.04
C MET A 44 -11.85 1.28 6.57
N ASP A 45 -11.88 1.04 5.26
CA ASP A 45 -12.78 0.08 4.61
C ASP A 45 -12.06 -0.81 3.56
N HIS A 46 -10.72 -0.67 3.43
CA HIS A 46 -9.93 -1.41 2.45
C HIS A 46 -8.66 -1.99 3.05
N ILE A 47 -8.35 -3.24 2.67
CA ILE A 47 -7.09 -3.93 2.95
C ILE A 47 -6.46 -4.36 1.63
N PHE A 48 -5.19 -4.01 1.46
CA PHE A 48 -4.37 -4.38 0.30
C PHE A 48 -3.29 -5.33 0.78
N ILE A 49 -3.41 -6.61 0.44
CA ILE A 49 -2.39 -7.59 0.77
C ILE A 49 -1.26 -7.43 -0.24
N ILE A 50 -0.12 -6.89 0.21
CA ILE A 50 0.92 -6.43 -0.72
C ILE A 50 1.57 -7.58 -1.48
N ARG A 51 1.89 -8.68 -0.81
CA ARG A 51 2.45 -9.91 -1.38
C ARG A 51 1.96 -11.09 -0.58
N THR A 52 1.50 -12.09 -1.27
CA THR A 52 1.05 -13.32 -0.61
C THR A 52 2.05 -14.44 -0.73
N GLU A 53 2.93 -14.36 -1.71
CA GLU A 53 4.08 -15.26 -1.86
C GLU A 53 5.31 -14.44 -2.26
N CYS A 54 6.47 -14.82 -1.71
CA CYS A 54 7.77 -14.30 -2.11
C CYS A 54 8.75 -15.45 -2.28
N GLU A 55 9.52 -15.45 -3.37
CA GLU A 55 10.58 -16.43 -3.60
C GLU A 55 11.90 -15.72 -3.80
N GLN A 56 12.93 -16.18 -3.10
CA GLN A 56 14.32 -15.75 -3.28
C GLN A 56 15.28 -16.90 -3.06
N ASN A 57 16.15 -17.16 -4.01
CA ASN A 57 17.18 -18.19 -3.94
C ASN A 57 16.66 -19.61 -3.57
N GLY A 58 15.46 -19.95 -4.08
CA GLY A 58 14.81 -21.23 -3.81
C GLY A 58 14.05 -21.30 -2.48
N ILE A 59 14.11 -20.25 -1.66
CA ILE A 59 13.31 -20.14 -0.43
C ILE A 59 11.98 -19.45 -0.81
N ARG A 60 10.87 -20.12 -0.49
CA ARG A 60 9.51 -19.58 -0.71
C ARG A 60 8.83 -19.32 0.63
N LEU A 61 8.33 -18.12 0.79
CA LEU A 61 7.42 -17.73 1.87
C LEU A 61 6.02 -17.58 1.30
N SER A 62 5.00 -17.97 2.05
CA SER A 62 3.60 -17.86 1.63
C SER A 62 2.70 -17.51 2.81
N ALA A 63 1.79 -16.58 2.60
CA ALA A 63 0.72 -16.26 3.56
C ALA A 63 -0.33 -17.37 3.65
N GLU A 64 -0.31 -18.34 2.73
CA GLU A 64 -1.13 -19.55 2.78
C GLU A 64 -0.45 -20.71 3.53
N ASP A 65 0.79 -20.55 4.01
CA ASP A 65 1.48 -21.58 4.79
C ASP A 65 0.70 -21.82 6.10
N PRO A 66 0.30 -23.08 6.40
CA PRO A 66 -0.38 -23.38 7.66
C PRO A 66 0.43 -23.05 8.91
N ARG A 67 1.75 -22.88 8.79
CA ARG A 67 2.62 -22.45 9.89
C ARG A 67 2.60 -20.94 10.12
N SER A 68 1.92 -20.17 9.27
CA SER A 68 1.80 -18.71 9.43
C SER A 68 0.88 -18.29 10.57
N THR A 69 0.13 -19.23 11.17
CA THR A 69 -0.66 -19.01 12.38
C THR A 69 -0.44 -20.12 13.40
N THR A 70 -0.69 -19.83 14.68
CA THR A 70 -0.68 -20.81 15.77
C THR A 70 -2.06 -21.01 16.40
N TRP A 71 -3.06 -20.24 15.98
CA TRP A 71 -4.45 -20.37 16.44
C TRP A 71 -5.24 -21.32 15.56
N LYS A 72 -6.30 -21.91 16.13
CA LYS A 72 -7.03 -23.02 15.50
C LYS A 72 -8.15 -22.60 14.54
N GLU A 73 -8.58 -21.36 14.64
CA GLU A 73 -9.73 -20.81 13.93
C GLU A 73 -9.44 -20.65 12.43
N ASP A 74 -8.20 -20.42 12.08
CA ASP A 74 -7.78 -20.17 10.70
C ASP A 74 -6.65 -21.14 10.28
N LYS A 75 -6.67 -21.57 9.02
CA LYS A 75 -5.66 -22.50 8.50
C LYS A 75 -4.33 -21.81 8.18
N CYS A 76 -4.38 -20.51 7.90
CA CYS A 76 -3.21 -19.68 7.62
C CYS A 76 -3.58 -18.20 7.87
N ILE A 77 -2.57 -17.32 7.86
CA ILE A 77 -2.80 -15.89 8.09
C ILE A 77 -3.70 -15.26 7.02
N LEU A 78 -3.66 -15.75 5.79
CA LEU A 78 -4.51 -15.24 4.72
C LEU A 78 -6.00 -15.57 4.96
N ASP A 79 -6.32 -16.78 5.45
CA ASP A 79 -7.68 -17.16 5.83
C ASP A 79 -8.21 -16.23 6.94
N MET A 80 -7.37 -15.91 7.96
CA MET A 80 -7.73 -14.97 9.02
C MET A 80 -8.04 -13.57 8.48
N ILE A 81 -7.19 -13.03 7.58
CA ILE A 81 -7.42 -11.70 6.99
C ILE A 81 -8.75 -11.66 6.24
N PHE A 82 -9.08 -12.68 5.46
CA PHE A 82 -10.36 -12.75 4.77
C PHE A 82 -11.55 -12.84 5.74
N ARG A 83 -11.44 -13.68 6.77
CA ARG A 83 -12.50 -13.83 7.79
C ARG A 83 -12.73 -12.51 8.54
N LEU A 84 -11.69 -11.89 9.05
CA LEU A 84 -11.82 -10.61 9.76
C LEU A 84 -12.30 -9.48 8.84
N SER A 85 -11.84 -9.47 7.59
CA SER A 85 -12.32 -8.49 6.61
C SER A 85 -13.82 -8.63 6.32
N GLU A 86 -14.32 -9.86 6.22
CA GLU A 86 -15.76 -10.12 6.07
C GLU A 86 -16.54 -9.69 7.32
N GLU A 87 -16.04 -10.03 8.52
CA GLU A 87 -16.66 -9.70 9.80
C GLU A 87 -16.77 -8.19 10.03
N TYR A 88 -15.69 -7.46 9.75
CA TYR A 88 -15.65 -6.00 9.95
C TYR A 88 -16.10 -5.19 8.73
N GLY A 89 -16.54 -5.85 7.64
CA GLY A 89 -17.07 -5.23 6.43
C GLY A 89 -16.02 -4.42 5.65
N MET A 90 -14.79 -4.93 5.61
CA MET A 90 -13.70 -4.36 4.82
C MET A 90 -13.62 -5.00 3.45
N THR A 91 -13.07 -4.30 2.48
CA THR A 91 -12.82 -4.77 1.13
C THR A 91 -11.38 -5.24 0.99
N VAL A 92 -11.16 -6.44 0.45
CA VAL A 92 -9.83 -7.01 0.24
C VAL A 92 -9.42 -6.91 -1.22
N TYR A 93 -8.20 -6.39 -1.43
CA TYR A 93 -7.45 -6.45 -2.69
C TYR A 93 -6.26 -7.39 -2.49
N LEU A 94 -6.25 -8.50 -3.21
CA LEU A 94 -5.25 -9.54 -3.04
C LEU A 94 -4.08 -9.31 -3.98
N GLY A 95 -2.89 -9.15 -3.41
CA GLY A 95 -1.64 -9.04 -4.15
C GLY A 95 -1.10 -10.39 -4.60
N GLY A 96 -0.42 -10.37 -5.74
CA GLY A 96 0.17 -11.56 -6.34
C GLY A 96 1.48 -11.98 -5.70
N PRO A 97 2.07 -13.07 -6.21
CA PRO A 97 3.42 -13.50 -5.85
C PRO A 97 4.47 -12.57 -6.44
N GLN A 98 5.67 -12.66 -5.90
CA GLN A 98 6.87 -12.03 -6.45
C GLN A 98 8.04 -12.98 -6.33
N SER A 99 8.72 -13.30 -7.44
CA SER A 99 9.97 -14.03 -7.41
C SER A 99 11.16 -13.10 -7.66
N ILE A 100 11.90 -12.83 -6.61
CA ILE A 100 13.15 -12.05 -6.70
C ILE A 100 14.15 -12.76 -7.62
N THR A 101 14.18 -14.10 -7.59
CA THR A 101 15.04 -14.90 -8.44
C THR A 101 14.70 -14.75 -9.93
N ASN A 102 13.41 -14.80 -10.31
CA ASN A 102 12.98 -14.60 -11.69
C ASN A 102 13.34 -13.19 -12.18
N LEU A 103 13.05 -12.18 -11.34
CA LEU A 103 13.33 -10.77 -11.67
C LEU A 103 14.82 -10.52 -11.88
N HIS A 104 15.70 -11.06 -11.02
CA HIS A 104 17.14 -10.92 -11.16
C HIS A 104 17.72 -11.67 -12.37
N LYS A 105 17.12 -12.79 -12.75
CA LYS A 105 17.52 -13.56 -13.93
C LYS A 105 16.98 -13.01 -15.25
N GLY A 106 16.05 -12.06 -15.18
CA GLY A 106 15.36 -11.57 -16.38
C GLY A 106 14.34 -12.56 -16.95
N ASP A 107 13.84 -13.48 -16.15
CA ASP A 107 12.84 -14.48 -16.56
C ASP A 107 11.41 -13.92 -16.41
N TRP A 108 11.11 -12.94 -17.25
CA TRP A 108 9.87 -12.16 -17.22
C TRP A 108 8.64 -13.02 -17.51
N HIS A 109 8.72 -13.95 -18.44
CA HIS A 109 7.62 -14.85 -18.79
C HIS A 109 7.23 -15.73 -17.62
N LYS A 110 8.22 -16.25 -16.91
CA LYS A 110 7.98 -17.08 -15.74
C LYS A 110 7.32 -16.29 -14.62
N GLU A 111 7.73 -15.03 -14.40
CA GLU A 111 7.08 -14.15 -13.41
C GLU A 111 5.60 -13.91 -13.76
N VAL A 112 5.29 -13.67 -15.02
CA VAL A 112 3.90 -13.52 -15.51
C VAL A 112 3.11 -14.81 -15.31
N ASP A 113 3.68 -15.97 -15.65
CA ASP A 113 3.00 -17.27 -15.52
C ASP A 113 2.79 -17.66 -14.05
N ASP A 114 3.74 -17.33 -13.16
CA ASP A 114 3.58 -17.52 -11.73
C ASP A 114 2.42 -16.68 -11.18
N ASN A 115 2.31 -15.42 -11.61
CA ASN A 115 1.18 -14.55 -11.26
C ASN A 115 -0.16 -15.09 -11.77
N LYS A 116 -0.24 -15.53 -13.04
CA LYS A 116 -1.47 -16.11 -13.61
C LYS A 116 -1.96 -17.32 -12.80
N ARG A 117 -1.08 -18.30 -12.57
CA ARG A 117 -1.41 -19.51 -11.79
C ARG A 117 -1.83 -19.19 -10.37
N TYR A 118 -1.18 -18.18 -9.76
CA TYR A 118 -1.53 -17.74 -8.42
C TYR A 118 -2.94 -17.17 -8.38
N TYR A 119 -3.27 -16.25 -9.27
CA TYR A 119 -4.61 -15.64 -9.28
C TYR A 119 -5.71 -16.64 -9.60
N ASP A 120 -5.49 -17.61 -10.51
CA ASP A 120 -6.46 -18.69 -10.77
C ASP A 120 -6.78 -19.43 -9.48
N ARG A 121 -5.75 -19.91 -8.78
CA ARG A 121 -5.89 -20.68 -7.55
C ARG A 121 -6.56 -19.88 -6.43
N THR A 122 -6.14 -18.67 -6.23
CA THR A 122 -6.60 -17.85 -5.10
C THR A 122 -8.01 -17.28 -5.33
N VAL A 123 -8.35 -16.89 -6.54
CA VAL A 123 -9.72 -16.49 -6.88
C VAL A 123 -10.67 -17.66 -6.69
N GLU A 124 -10.33 -18.86 -7.17
CA GLU A 124 -11.14 -20.06 -6.94
C GLU A 124 -11.33 -20.31 -5.45
N LYS A 125 -10.25 -20.27 -4.67
CA LYS A 125 -10.27 -20.57 -3.22
C LYS A 125 -11.05 -19.56 -2.40
N TYR A 126 -10.88 -18.25 -2.66
CA TYR A 126 -11.38 -17.17 -1.81
C TYR A 126 -12.62 -16.44 -2.35
N SER A 127 -13.12 -16.78 -3.55
CA SER A 127 -14.26 -16.08 -4.15
C SER A 127 -15.57 -16.18 -3.36
N HIS A 128 -15.66 -17.11 -2.40
CA HIS A 128 -16.81 -17.25 -1.51
C HIS A 128 -16.90 -16.11 -0.47
N TYR A 129 -15.80 -15.38 -0.19
CA TYR A 129 -15.82 -14.20 0.66
C TYR A 129 -16.35 -12.99 -0.10
N LYS A 130 -17.41 -12.37 0.41
CA LYS A 130 -18.00 -11.16 -0.21
C LYS A 130 -17.07 -9.95 -0.15
N CYS A 131 -16.14 -9.92 0.83
CA CYS A 131 -15.14 -8.88 0.98
C CYS A 131 -14.07 -8.91 -0.12
N PHE A 132 -13.87 -10.02 -0.82
CA PHE A 132 -12.88 -10.15 -1.90
C PHE A 132 -13.36 -9.41 -3.16
N LYS A 133 -12.88 -8.21 -3.40
CA LYS A 133 -13.35 -7.33 -4.47
C LYS A 133 -12.32 -7.03 -5.55
N GLY A 134 -11.05 -7.26 -5.29
CA GLY A 134 -10.06 -6.87 -6.27
C GLY A 134 -8.74 -7.61 -6.18
N LEU A 135 -7.96 -7.43 -7.23
CA LEU A 135 -6.61 -7.97 -7.40
C LEU A 135 -5.62 -6.82 -7.46
N TYR A 136 -4.49 -6.99 -6.81
CA TYR A 136 -3.42 -6.01 -6.73
C TYR A 136 -2.17 -6.50 -7.47
N VAL A 137 -1.70 -5.74 -8.44
CA VAL A 137 -0.41 -5.99 -9.10
C VAL A 137 0.70 -5.46 -8.20
N THR A 138 1.41 -6.38 -7.56
CA THR A 138 2.38 -6.09 -6.49
C THR A 138 3.73 -5.58 -6.95
N LEU A 139 4.03 -5.71 -8.23
CA LEU A 139 5.32 -5.29 -8.77
C LEU A 139 5.42 -3.76 -8.78
N GLU A 140 6.31 -3.23 -7.97
CA GLU A 140 6.57 -1.79 -7.87
C GLU A 140 7.43 -1.33 -9.03
N ALA A 141 6.83 -1.23 -10.21
CA ALA A 141 7.50 -0.74 -11.39
C ALA A 141 7.64 0.79 -11.34
N LEU A 142 8.80 1.29 -11.74
CA LEU A 142 9.09 2.71 -11.95
C LEU A 142 9.16 3.01 -13.46
N PRO A 143 9.03 4.26 -13.89
CA PRO A 143 8.95 4.59 -15.33
C PRO A 143 10.09 4.06 -16.20
N TRP A 144 11.25 3.80 -15.62
CA TRP A 144 12.44 3.26 -16.32
C TRP A 144 12.58 1.73 -16.24
N HIS A 145 11.67 1.03 -15.54
CA HIS A 145 11.63 -0.42 -15.43
C HIS A 145 10.75 -1.03 -16.53
N PHE A 146 11.08 -0.81 -17.80
CA PHE A 146 10.22 -1.19 -18.93
C PHE A 146 9.78 -2.66 -18.92
N ASN A 147 10.69 -3.58 -18.61
CA ASN A 147 10.35 -5.00 -18.49
C ASN A 147 9.32 -5.26 -17.37
N PHE A 148 9.41 -4.53 -16.26
CA PHE A 148 8.44 -4.62 -15.16
C PHE A 148 7.08 -4.06 -15.58
N LEU A 149 7.07 -3.00 -16.36
CA LEU A 149 5.84 -2.42 -16.94
C LEU A 149 5.17 -3.40 -17.91
N ASP A 150 5.95 -4.15 -18.70
CA ASP A 150 5.42 -5.19 -19.55
C ASP A 150 4.80 -6.34 -18.75
N ILE A 151 5.47 -6.84 -17.69
CA ILE A 151 4.90 -7.82 -16.76
C ILE A 151 3.57 -7.31 -16.20
N CYS A 152 3.54 -6.09 -15.66
CA CYS A 152 2.32 -5.50 -15.10
C CYS A 152 1.20 -5.42 -16.15
N THR A 153 1.55 -5.06 -17.40
CA THR A 153 0.58 -4.98 -18.49
C THR A 153 -0.02 -6.35 -18.81
N GLU A 154 0.80 -7.40 -18.96
CA GLU A 154 0.33 -8.75 -19.25
C GLU A 154 -0.51 -9.31 -18.09
N VAL A 155 -0.12 -9.08 -16.85
CA VAL A 155 -0.87 -9.50 -15.67
C VAL A 155 -2.22 -8.80 -15.61
N LEU A 156 -2.30 -7.48 -15.86
CA LEU A 156 -3.56 -6.74 -15.90
C LEU A 156 -4.48 -7.21 -17.03
N GLN A 157 -3.93 -7.49 -18.22
CA GLN A 157 -4.69 -8.09 -19.32
C GLN A 157 -5.29 -9.44 -18.92
N TYR A 158 -4.49 -10.28 -18.26
CA TYR A 158 -4.94 -11.57 -17.76
C TYR A 158 -6.06 -11.42 -16.74
N MET A 159 -5.89 -10.54 -15.73
CA MET A 159 -6.90 -10.27 -14.71
C MET A 159 -8.22 -9.80 -15.34
N ARG A 160 -8.17 -8.84 -16.24
CA ARG A 160 -9.38 -8.29 -16.89
C ARG A 160 -10.10 -9.33 -17.73
N LYS A 161 -9.36 -10.19 -18.43
CA LYS A 161 -9.92 -11.25 -19.27
C LYS A 161 -10.60 -12.35 -18.44
N ASN A 162 -9.96 -12.82 -17.37
CA ASN A 162 -10.38 -14.01 -16.62
C ASN A 162 -11.24 -13.70 -15.40
N PHE A 163 -11.08 -12.50 -14.82
CA PHE A 163 -11.79 -12.04 -13.63
C PHE A 163 -12.45 -10.67 -13.84
N PRO A 164 -13.31 -10.49 -14.86
CA PRO A 164 -13.83 -9.17 -15.26
C PRO A 164 -14.67 -8.48 -14.17
N HIS A 165 -15.17 -9.24 -13.20
CA HIS A 165 -15.93 -8.75 -12.04
C HIS A 165 -15.03 -8.23 -10.91
N MET A 166 -13.75 -8.56 -10.92
CA MET A 166 -12.79 -8.08 -9.94
C MET A 166 -12.22 -6.72 -10.34
N LYS A 167 -12.03 -5.86 -9.35
CA LYS A 167 -11.33 -4.59 -9.54
C LYS A 167 -9.83 -4.81 -9.58
N THR A 168 -9.12 -4.00 -10.34
CA THR A 168 -7.66 -4.04 -10.46
C THR A 168 -7.02 -2.82 -9.82
N PHE A 169 -5.93 -3.04 -9.14
CA PHE A 169 -5.25 -2.02 -8.35
C PHE A 169 -3.73 -2.07 -8.53
N MET A 170 -3.08 -0.90 -8.51
CA MET A 170 -1.62 -0.74 -8.45
C MET A 170 -1.22 0.40 -7.52
N SER A 171 0.01 0.30 -6.96
CA SER A 171 0.61 1.35 -6.13
C SER A 171 2.09 1.58 -6.51
N PRO A 172 2.37 2.18 -7.68
CA PRO A 172 3.73 2.51 -8.10
C PRO A 172 4.28 3.71 -7.34
N GLY A 173 5.61 3.84 -7.23
CA GLY A 173 6.23 5.04 -6.68
C GLY A 173 6.15 6.24 -7.62
N PHE A 174 6.06 7.46 -7.10
CA PHE A 174 6.28 8.66 -7.90
C PHE A 174 7.71 8.71 -8.44
N GLY A 175 8.71 8.42 -7.59
CA GLY A 175 10.09 8.25 -8.03
C GLY A 175 10.75 9.50 -8.62
N GLY A 176 10.31 10.68 -8.24
CA GLY A 176 10.80 11.93 -8.84
C GLY A 176 10.87 13.11 -7.89
N LEU A 177 10.50 12.92 -6.63
CA LEU A 177 10.61 13.99 -5.63
C LEU A 177 12.08 14.20 -5.24
N LYS A 178 12.50 15.45 -5.07
CA LYS A 178 13.85 15.79 -4.64
C LYS A 178 14.21 15.08 -3.34
N GLY A 179 15.40 14.51 -3.26
CA GLY A 179 15.86 13.75 -2.10
C GLY A 179 15.53 12.25 -2.16
N ASP A 180 14.71 11.80 -3.09
CA ASP A 180 14.66 10.39 -3.44
C ASP A 180 15.88 10.06 -4.32
N MET A 181 16.74 9.14 -3.87
CA MET A 181 17.91 8.70 -4.65
C MET A 181 17.53 8.00 -5.97
N SER A 182 16.26 7.63 -6.14
CA SER A 182 15.67 7.10 -7.36
C SER A 182 15.10 8.19 -8.29
N SER A 183 15.18 9.46 -7.90
CA SER A 183 14.65 10.61 -8.66
C SER A 183 15.43 10.81 -9.96
N ARG A 184 14.87 10.32 -11.07
CA ARG A 184 15.46 10.46 -12.41
C ARG A 184 14.72 11.46 -13.29
N TYR A 185 13.47 11.75 -12.98
CA TYR A 185 12.56 12.53 -13.81
C TYR A 185 11.85 13.60 -12.99
N ASN A 186 11.62 14.74 -13.61
CA ASN A 186 10.62 15.69 -13.10
C ASN A 186 9.21 15.16 -13.39
N VAL A 187 8.18 15.82 -12.88
CA VAL A 187 6.81 15.36 -13.01
C VAL A 187 6.32 15.28 -14.46
N ASP A 188 6.74 16.22 -15.32
CA ASP A 188 6.34 16.23 -16.73
C ASP A 188 6.95 15.06 -17.49
N GLU A 189 8.24 14.80 -17.28
CA GLU A 189 8.93 13.64 -17.83
C GLU A 189 8.31 12.33 -17.33
N TRP A 190 7.98 12.23 -16.03
CA TRP A 190 7.32 11.07 -15.45
C TRP A 190 5.95 10.82 -16.11
N VAL A 191 5.13 11.86 -16.22
CA VAL A 191 3.80 11.77 -16.85
C VAL A 191 3.90 11.39 -18.33
N ASP A 192 4.86 11.95 -19.05
CA ASP A 192 5.06 11.64 -20.47
C ASP A 192 5.53 10.19 -20.67
N ILE A 193 6.57 9.78 -19.94
CA ILE A 193 7.17 8.45 -20.10
C ILE A 193 6.22 7.37 -19.57
N TYR A 194 5.76 7.49 -18.31
CA TYR A 194 4.88 6.50 -17.72
C TYR A 194 3.51 6.48 -18.41
N GLY A 195 3.01 7.65 -18.84
CA GLY A 195 1.78 7.75 -19.63
C GLY A 195 1.86 6.87 -20.86
N ARG A 196 2.80 7.16 -21.75
CA ARG A 196 2.94 6.46 -23.04
C ARG A 196 3.32 4.98 -22.91
N TYR A 197 4.25 4.65 -22.02
CA TYR A 197 4.77 3.28 -21.91
C TYR A 197 3.89 2.35 -21.08
N PHE A 198 3.02 2.89 -20.23
CA PHE A 198 2.23 2.05 -19.35
C PHE A 198 0.76 2.48 -19.24
N PHE A 199 0.43 3.65 -18.67
CA PHE A 199 -0.95 3.97 -18.31
C PHE A 199 -1.92 4.02 -19.50
N GLU A 200 -1.47 4.50 -20.66
CA GLU A 200 -2.28 4.48 -21.89
C GLU A 200 -2.48 3.05 -22.41
N ARG A 201 -1.51 2.15 -22.22
CA ARG A 201 -1.63 0.74 -22.60
C ARG A 201 -2.57 -0.06 -21.70
N VAL A 202 -2.70 0.34 -20.45
CA VAL A 202 -3.56 -0.33 -19.47
C VAL A 202 -4.88 0.41 -19.24
N ALA A 203 -5.21 1.39 -20.06
CA ALA A 203 -6.49 2.06 -20.04
C ALA A 203 -7.63 1.04 -20.22
N GLY A 204 -8.60 1.04 -19.28
CA GLY A 204 -9.67 0.04 -19.20
C GLY A 204 -9.27 -1.31 -18.59
N LEU A 205 -8.00 -1.52 -18.26
CA LEU A 205 -7.50 -2.70 -17.55
C LEU A 205 -7.27 -2.42 -16.07
N LEU A 206 -6.82 -1.21 -15.73
CA LEU A 206 -6.54 -0.76 -14.36
C LEU A 206 -7.68 0.14 -13.88
N ASP A 207 -8.33 -0.23 -12.77
CA ASP A 207 -9.42 0.56 -12.19
C ASP A 207 -8.91 1.67 -11.27
N TYR A 208 -8.00 1.33 -10.36
CA TYR A 208 -7.50 2.23 -9.32
C TYR A 208 -5.98 2.24 -9.27
N CYS A 209 -5.41 3.41 -9.12
CA CYS A 209 -3.97 3.55 -8.91
C CYS A 209 -3.71 4.53 -7.76
N ALA A 210 -2.92 4.08 -6.80
CA ALA A 210 -2.50 4.86 -5.64
C ALA A 210 -0.97 5.03 -5.63
N PRO A 211 -0.42 6.01 -6.34
CA PRO A 211 1.01 6.23 -6.29
C PRO A 211 1.50 6.44 -4.86
N GLN A 212 2.64 5.84 -4.53
CA GLN A 212 3.35 6.04 -3.28
C GLN A 212 3.98 7.43 -3.29
N ASP A 213 3.76 8.21 -2.24
CA ASP A 213 4.29 9.57 -2.18
C ASP A 213 5.82 9.62 -2.04
N LYS A 214 6.46 8.52 -1.57
CA LYS A 214 7.91 8.39 -1.43
C LYS A 214 8.59 9.48 -0.57
N ILE A 215 7.82 10.21 0.21
CA ILE A 215 8.34 11.26 1.09
C ILE A 215 8.68 10.64 2.45
N THR A 216 9.79 9.92 2.48
CA THR A 216 10.24 9.18 3.67
C THR A 216 11.46 9.81 4.34
N CYS A 217 12.17 10.70 3.65
CA CYS A 217 13.32 11.41 4.19
C CYS A 217 12.87 12.67 4.95
N PRO A 218 13.35 12.92 6.19
CA PRO A 218 13.01 14.14 6.93
C PRO A 218 13.35 15.45 6.20
N ALA A 219 14.41 15.46 5.41
CA ALA A 219 14.80 16.63 4.60
C ALA A 219 13.78 16.90 3.47
N CYS A 220 13.17 15.87 2.92
CA CYS A 220 12.13 15.99 1.90
C CYS A 220 10.81 16.50 2.48
N HIS A 221 10.49 16.16 3.74
CA HIS A 221 9.23 16.53 4.37
C HIS A 221 9.04 18.04 4.48
N TYR A 222 10.09 18.77 4.81
CA TYR A 222 9.97 20.21 5.05
C TYR A 222 10.22 21.05 3.80
N GLY A 223 11.09 20.61 2.91
CA GLY A 223 11.38 21.32 1.67
C GLY A 223 10.26 21.15 0.64
N GLU A 224 10.02 19.92 0.22
CA GLU A 224 9.16 19.66 -0.93
C GLU A 224 7.67 19.73 -0.64
N ILE A 225 7.23 19.30 0.55
CA ILE A 225 5.82 19.42 0.93
C ILE A 225 5.47 20.90 1.11
N LEU A 226 6.31 21.67 1.80
CA LEU A 226 6.08 23.11 2.03
C LEU A 226 6.10 23.91 0.72
N ASP A 227 6.89 23.49 -0.25
CA ASP A 227 7.01 24.16 -1.55
C ASP A 227 5.91 23.69 -2.55
N ASN A 228 4.87 22.99 -2.08
CA ASN A 228 3.79 22.40 -2.88
C ASN A 228 4.25 21.38 -3.94
N GLY A 229 5.43 20.82 -3.81
CA GLY A 229 5.97 19.89 -4.80
C GLY A 229 5.05 18.69 -5.04
N ILE A 230 4.56 18.04 -3.99
CA ILE A 230 3.68 16.88 -4.12
C ILE A 230 2.32 17.22 -4.72
N LYS A 231 1.80 18.43 -4.49
CA LYS A 231 0.55 18.90 -5.07
C LYS A 231 0.61 18.95 -6.59
N GLU A 232 1.72 19.44 -7.14
CA GLU A 232 1.94 19.44 -8.60
C GLU A 232 1.89 18.02 -9.18
N TRP A 233 2.47 17.04 -8.47
CA TRP A 233 2.41 15.63 -8.87
C TRP A 233 0.98 15.12 -8.91
N TYR A 234 0.18 15.34 -7.87
CA TYR A 234 -1.22 14.91 -7.86
C TYR A 234 -2.04 15.55 -8.97
N LEU A 235 -1.80 16.82 -9.28
CA LEU A 235 -2.51 17.51 -10.36
C LEU A 235 -2.17 16.89 -11.72
N LYS A 236 -0.90 16.78 -12.07
CA LYS A 236 -0.47 16.28 -13.40
C LYS A 236 -0.77 14.79 -13.58
N VAL A 237 -0.52 13.97 -12.56
CA VAL A 237 -0.87 12.54 -12.59
C VAL A 237 -2.39 12.35 -12.61
N GLY A 238 -3.16 13.19 -11.93
CA GLY A 238 -4.61 13.18 -11.98
C GLY A 238 -5.17 13.43 -13.39
N GLU A 239 -4.57 14.36 -14.13
CA GLU A 239 -4.92 14.60 -15.54
C GLU A 239 -4.61 13.39 -16.43
N LEU A 240 -3.44 12.76 -16.24
CA LEU A 240 -3.08 11.53 -16.96
C LEU A 240 -4.09 10.42 -16.65
N PHE A 241 -4.38 10.15 -15.39
CA PHE A 241 -5.28 9.07 -15.01
C PHE A 241 -6.71 9.31 -15.47
N LYS A 242 -7.17 10.56 -15.48
CA LYS A 242 -8.48 10.93 -16.05
C LYS A 242 -8.55 10.57 -17.54
N ARG A 243 -7.49 10.84 -18.32
CA ARG A 243 -7.44 10.46 -19.75
C ARG A 243 -7.45 8.94 -19.96
N CYS A 244 -6.84 8.19 -19.02
CA CYS A 244 -6.78 6.73 -19.07
C CYS A 244 -7.99 6.04 -18.41
N ASN A 245 -8.96 6.79 -17.88
CA ASN A 245 -10.10 6.28 -17.10
C ASN A 245 -9.66 5.45 -15.88
N ILE A 246 -8.61 5.90 -15.19
CA ILE A 246 -8.10 5.32 -13.95
C ILE A 246 -8.46 6.26 -12.80
N GLU A 247 -9.02 5.73 -11.72
CA GLU A 247 -9.31 6.55 -10.55
C GLU A 247 -8.03 6.78 -9.73
N LEU A 248 -7.70 8.06 -9.49
CA LEU A 248 -6.55 8.44 -8.69
C LEU A 248 -6.86 8.31 -7.20
N TRP A 249 -6.13 7.41 -6.56
CA TRP A 249 -5.95 7.35 -5.11
C TRP A 249 -4.53 7.79 -4.76
N THR A 250 -4.16 7.74 -3.49
CA THR A 250 -2.76 7.89 -3.09
C THR A 250 -2.42 6.96 -1.95
N ASN A 251 -1.19 6.48 -1.94
CA ASN A 251 -0.59 5.79 -0.81
C ASN A 251 0.29 6.78 -0.04
N VAL A 252 -0.24 7.27 1.08
CA VAL A 252 0.49 8.11 2.02
C VAL A 252 1.29 7.21 2.94
N GLU A 253 2.60 7.19 2.74
CA GLU A 253 3.50 6.37 3.57
C GLU A 253 3.60 6.96 4.98
N THR A 254 3.32 6.14 5.99
CA THR A 254 3.32 6.55 7.42
C THR A 254 4.63 6.21 8.12
N PHE A 255 5.67 5.94 7.36
CA PHE A 255 7.02 5.77 7.87
C PHE A 255 7.95 6.90 7.41
N GLN A 256 9.06 7.03 8.10
CA GLN A 256 10.19 7.87 7.68
C GLN A 256 11.51 7.18 7.96
N GLN A 257 12.50 7.47 7.15
CA GLN A 257 13.88 7.05 7.39
C GLN A 257 14.54 8.00 8.41
N PRO A 258 15.41 7.49 9.29
CA PRO A 258 16.23 8.33 10.15
C PRO A 258 17.10 9.27 9.31
N PHE A 259 17.41 10.43 9.87
CA PHE A 259 18.29 11.38 9.22
C PHE A 259 19.70 10.77 9.03
N PRO A 260 20.26 10.79 7.81
CA PRO A 260 21.59 10.24 7.56
C PRO A 260 22.64 10.82 8.51
N GLY A 261 23.48 9.99 9.10
CA GLY A 261 24.58 10.40 9.98
C GLY A 261 24.28 10.43 11.48
N HIS A 262 23.07 10.09 11.91
CA HIS A 262 22.71 9.99 13.34
C HIS A 262 22.90 8.59 13.96
N GLY A 263 23.77 7.77 13.39
CA GLY A 263 24.16 6.46 13.94
C GLY A 263 23.15 5.33 13.74
N GLU A 264 22.05 5.59 13.07
CA GLU A 264 21.05 4.57 12.72
C GLU A 264 21.49 3.82 11.44
N PRO A 265 21.34 2.49 11.37
CA PRO A 265 21.60 1.74 10.16
C PRO A 265 20.74 2.25 8.99
N SER A 266 21.29 2.23 7.78
CA SER A 266 20.50 2.49 6.58
C SER A 266 19.40 1.45 6.44
N GLY A 267 18.17 1.87 6.16
CA GLY A 267 17.01 0.98 5.99
C GLY A 267 16.17 0.77 7.26
N VAL A 268 16.53 1.38 8.37
CA VAL A 268 15.65 1.42 9.55
C VAL A 268 14.52 2.42 9.29
N TYR A 269 13.29 1.96 9.39
CA TYR A 269 12.09 2.79 9.28
C TYR A 269 11.50 3.00 10.67
N ARG A 270 10.92 4.18 10.89
CA ARG A 270 10.14 4.50 12.07
C ARG A 270 8.86 5.23 11.67
N GLN A 271 7.95 5.40 12.61
CA GLN A 271 6.74 6.16 12.37
C GLN A 271 7.07 7.58 11.90
N ILE A 272 6.29 8.06 10.94
CA ILE A 272 6.31 9.46 10.51
C ILE A 272 5.92 10.38 11.68
N ASP A 273 6.46 11.58 11.72
CA ASP A 273 5.93 12.58 12.65
C ASP A 273 4.54 13.08 12.20
N TYR A 274 3.69 13.41 13.17
CA TYR A 274 2.30 13.74 12.90
C TYR A 274 2.11 15.01 12.05
N ARG A 275 3.05 15.95 12.07
CA ARG A 275 2.99 17.18 11.29
C ARG A 275 3.22 16.89 9.81
N SER A 276 4.20 16.05 9.52
CA SER A 276 4.44 15.55 8.16
C SER A 276 3.25 14.76 7.64
N LEU A 277 2.64 13.89 8.47
CA LEU A 277 1.42 13.19 8.10
C LEU A 277 0.27 14.17 7.79
N TYR A 278 0.06 15.17 8.66
CA TYR A 278 -0.95 16.20 8.44
C TYR A 278 -0.75 16.93 7.11
N MET A 279 0.48 17.31 6.78
CA MET A 279 0.80 18.01 5.53
C MET A 279 0.54 17.12 4.31
N LYS A 280 0.97 15.86 4.33
CA LYS A 280 0.68 14.89 3.26
C LYS A 280 -0.83 14.73 3.04
N LEU A 281 -1.59 14.57 4.13
CA LEU A 281 -3.05 14.45 4.05
C LEU A 281 -3.71 15.73 3.53
N SER A 282 -3.21 16.89 3.94
CA SER A 282 -3.75 18.20 3.51
C SER A 282 -3.56 18.42 2.01
N GLU A 283 -2.38 18.11 1.48
CA GLU A 283 -2.08 18.25 0.05
C GLU A 283 -2.84 17.23 -0.81
N ALA A 284 -2.98 16.00 -0.34
CA ALA A 284 -3.66 14.94 -1.09
C ALA A 284 -5.19 15.09 -1.07
N SER A 285 -5.78 15.49 0.07
CA SER A 285 -7.23 15.44 0.29
C SER A 285 -8.08 16.11 -0.79
N PRO A 286 -7.76 17.29 -1.32
CA PRO A 286 -8.57 17.92 -2.37
C PRO A 286 -8.43 17.28 -3.75
N LEU A 287 -7.37 16.48 -3.99
CA LEU A 287 -6.92 16.09 -5.32
C LEU A 287 -7.15 14.61 -5.65
N VAL A 288 -7.28 13.76 -4.63
CA VAL A 288 -7.41 12.31 -4.81
C VAL A 288 -8.79 11.81 -4.37
N LYS A 289 -9.24 10.69 -4.91
CA LYS A 289 -10.53 10.09 -4.52
C LYS A 289 -10.47 9.45 -3.14
N LYS A 290 -9.43 8.64 -2.88
CA LYS A 290 -9.19 7.96 -1.61
C LYS A 290 -7.72 8.11 -1.20
N ILE A 291 -7.48 8.06 0.10
CA ILE A 291 -6.14 7.97 0.68
C ILE A 291 -6.02 6.62 1.34
N ILE A 292 -4.97 5.87 1.01
CA ILE A 292 -4.57 4.64 1.69
C ILE A 292 -3.17 4.82 2.26
N THR A 293 -2.70 3.89 3.07
CA THR A 293 -1.39 4.01 3.71
C THR A 293 -0.58 2.70 3.70
N TYR A 294 0.71 2.82 3.60
CA TYR A 294 1.67 1.81 4.02
C TYR A 294 2.32 2.29 5.32
N GLU A 295 1.99 1.69 6.49
CA GLU A 295 0.87 0.80 6.73
C GLU A 295 0.31 1.03 8.15
N PHE A 296 -0.91 0.61 8.42
CA PHE A 296 -1.52 0.73 9.74
C PHE A 296 -0.86 -0.24 10.75
N PHE A 297 -0.78 -1.52 10.40
CA PHE A 297 -0.39 -2.60 11.33
C PHE A 297 0.96 -2.38 12.01
N SER A 298 2.00 -2.02 11.26
CA SER A 298 3.34 -1.84 11.82
C SER A 298 3.63 -0.42 12.31
N LEU A 299 2.90 0.58 11.81
CA LEU A 299 3.29 1.98 11.97
C LEU A 299 2.29 2.80 12.78
N MET A 300 1.02 2.43 12.77
CA MET A 300 -0.04 3.16 13.47
C MET A 300 -0.72 2.33 14.56
N SER A 301 -0.69 1.00 14.47
CA SER A 301 -1.32 0.13 15.47
C SER A 301 -0.65 0.25 16.84
N PRO A 302 -1.43 0.34 17.93
CA PRO A 302 -0.91 0.21 19.28
C PRO A 302 -0.29 -1.14 19.62
N ASN A 303 -0.57 -2.20 18.84
CA ASN A 303 0.00 -3.54 19.04
C ASN A 303 1.43 -3.67 18.49
N THR A 304 1.90 -2.69 17.71
CA THR A 304 3.27 -2.72 17.21
C THR A 304 4.30 -2.59 18.31
N GLU A 305 5.45 -3.23 18.13
CA GLU A 305 6.61 -3.11 19.03
C GLU A 305 7.26 -1.71 18.99
N TRP A 306 6.88 -0.86 18.06
CA TRP A 306 7.41 0.50 17.89
C TRP A 306 6.65 1.51 18.75
N GLY A 307 7.27 1.93 19.83
CA GLY A 307 6.65 2.67 20.93
C GLY A 307 6.01 4.03 20.64
N SER A 308 6.10 4.57 19.40
CA SER A 308 5.45 5.84 19.05
C SER A 308 4.15 5.68 18.26
N SER A 309 3.80 4.47 17.82
CA SER A 309 2.60 4.20 17.01
C SER A 309 1.31 4.63 17.71
N ARG A 310 1.13 4.28 18.98
CA ARG A 310 -0.02 4.70 19.78
C ARG A 310 -0.18 6.23 19.81
N ARG A 311 0.94 6.96 19.93
CA ARG A 311 0.92 8.43 19.93
C ARG A 311 0.58 8.99 18.57
N LEU A 312 1.12 8.39 17.49
CA LEU A 312 0.78 8.78 16.12
C LEU A 312 -0.71 8.59 15.85
N LEU A 313 -1.26 7.44 16.25
CA LEU A 313 -2.69 7.14 16.10
C LEU A 313 -3.55 8.15 16.89
N ALA A 314 -3.18 8.48 18.14
CA ALA A 314 -3.88 9.50 18.91
C ALA A 314 -3.88 10.87 18.21
N ARG A 315 -2.73 11.30 17.68
CA ARG A 315 -2.64 12.56 16.91
C ARG A 315 -3.45 12.51 15.62
N TYR A 316 -3.47 11.38 14.94
CA TYR A 316 -4.29 11.19 13.75
C TYR A 316 -5.80 11.27 14.06
N LEU A 317 -6.25 10.68 15.17
CA LEU A 317 -7.63 10.81 15.64
C LEU A 317 -8.01 12.27 15.92
N GLU A 318 -7.14 13.01 16.62
CA GLU A 318 -7.33 14.45 16.87
C GLU A 318 -7.43 15.25 15.56
N MET A 319 -6.62 14.96 14.54
CA MET A 319 -6.71 15.58 13.21
C MET A 319 -8.07 15.36 12.54
N LEU A 320 -8.69 14.20 12.81
CA LEU A 320 -10.03 13.87 12.31
C LEU A 320 -11.16 14.36 13.20
N GLY A 321 -10.87 15.07 14.29
CA GLY A 321 -11.87 15.51 15.27
C GLY A 321 -12.48 14.36 16.07
N LYS A 322 -11.77 13.25 16.23
CA LYS A 322 -12.20 12.06 17.00
C LYS A 322 -11.48 12.01 18.36
N ASP A 323 -12.15 11.41 19.36
CA ASP A 323 -11.59 11.26 20.70
C ASP A 323 -10.54 10.13 20.72
N PRO A 324 -9.28 10.41 21.11
CA PRO A 324 -8.26 9.39 21.26
C PRO A 324 -8.56 8.31 22.32
N ALA A 325 -9.51 8.56 23.24
CA ALA A 325 -9.89 7.58 24.28
C ALA A 325 -10.35 6.24 23.70
N ILE A 326 -10.86 6.24 22.47
CA ILE A 326 -11.24 5.00 21.76
C ILE A 326 -10.09 3.99 21.64
N ILE A 327 -8.83 4.45 21.70
CA ILE A 327 -7.67 3.56 21.69
C ILE A 327 -7.68 2.67 22.95
N ASP A 328 -7.94 3.25 24.11
CA ASP A 328 -7.99 2.51 25.36
C ASP A 328 -9.20 1.56 25.43
N GLU A 329 -10.32 1.96 24.85
CA GLU A 329 -11.52 1.13 24.78
C GLU A 329 -11.32 -0.15 23.95
N ILE A 330 -10.48 -0.10 22.91
CA ILE A 330 -10.27 -1.21 21.99
C ILE A 330 -9.10 -2.10 22.43
N TYR A 331 -8.01 -1.52 22.95
CA TYR A 331 -6.76 -2.25 23.19
C TYR A 331 -6.51 -2.62 24.68
N ASN A 332 -7.32 -2.17 25.60
CA ASN A 332 -7.32 -2.60 27.00
C ASN A 332 -8.47 -3.58 27.24
#